data_35eb33e4219f4d554acd5ff1230c3c46
#
_entry.id   35eb33e4219f4d554acd5ff1230c3c46
#
_cell.length_a   1.000
_cell.length_b   1.000
_cell.length_c   1.000
_cell.angle_alpha   90.00
_cell.angle_beta   90.00
_cell.angle_gamma   90.00
#
_symmetry.space_group_name_H-M   'P 1'
#
loop_
_entity.id
_entity.type
_entity.pdbx_description
1 polymer ?
#
loop_
_entity_poly.entity_id
_entity_poly.type
_entity_poly.pdbx_seq_one_letter_code
_entity_poly.pdbx_strand_id
1 'polypeptide(L)'
;SLPEYGVSETTEAAKTVEILPITPEALDTMKRADYLAVSAQFQGRAPFLSPVSLVVACAEGVFFVDAQAGVLSHVLAVVEAAPEVILFDLKSYGHAGIQFRGKILDAKLAEYLLHPEISSYSVASLLTEFFPETALPEDMDDAFKAKGLLRLHDPLMEKLRLLSLWQLY
;
A
#
# COMPACT_ATOMS: atom_id res chain seq x y z
N SER A 1 -36.42 -5.19 -6.78
CA SER A 1 -35.39 -6.07 -7.33
C SER A 1 -34.22 -5.31 -7.96
N LEU A 2 -34.51 -4.25 -8.70
CA LEU A 2 -33.45 -3.46 -9.33
C LEU A 2 -32.47 -2.81 -8.35
N PRO A 3 -32.90 -2.24 -7.20
CA PRO A 3 -31.98 -1.68 -6.21
C PRO A 3 -31.02 -2.73 -5.64
N GLU A 4 -31.47 -3.96 -5.48
CA GLU A 4 -30.65 -5.03 -4.94
C GLU A 4 -29.52 -5.41 -5.89
N TYR A 5 -29.80 -5.43 -7.20
CA TYR A 5 -28.78 -5.71 -8.21
C TYR A 5 -27.68 -4.66 -8.21
N GLY A 6 -28.05 -3.40 -8.15
CA GLY A 6 -27.06 -2.30 -8.13
C GLY A 6 -26.14 -2.37 -6.93
N VAL A 7 -26.68 -2.64 -5.75
CA VAL A 7 -25.89 -2.77 -4.52
C VAL A 7 -24.95 -3.96 -4.59
N SER A 8 -25.42 -5.10 -5.10
CA SER A 8 -24.60 -6.30 -5.22
C SER A 8 -23.43 -6.10 -6.17
N GLU A 9 -23.66 -5.52 -7.33
CA GLU A 9 -22.62 -5.21 -8.31
C GLU A 9 -21.58 -4.26 -7.76
N THR A 10 -22.02 -3.22 -7.07
CA THR A 10 -21.11 -2.24 -6.45
C THR A 10 -20.20 -2.90 -5.43
N THR A 11 -20.74 -3.79 -4.61
CA THR A 11 -19.98 -4.49 -3.58
C THR A 11 -18.94 -5.42 -4.22
N GLU A 12 -19.31 -6.16 -5.25
CA GLU A 12 -18.39 -7.04 -5.96
C GLU A 12 -17.29 -6.25 -6.67
N ALA A 13 -17.62 -5.15 -7.32
CA ALA A 13 -16.66 -4.29 -7.99
C ALA A 13 -15.61 -3.76 -7.00
N ALA A 14 -16.01 -3.42 -5.77
CA ALA A 14 -15.10 -2.93 -4.75
C ALA A 14 -14.11 -3.98 -4.26
N LYS A 15 -14.43 -5.28 -4.42
CA LYS A 15 -13.58 -6.38 -3.97
C LYS A 15 -12.54 -6.81 -5.00
N THR A 16 -12.69 -6.39 -6.25
CA THR A 16 -11.85 -6.87 -7.36
C THR A 16 -10.83 -5.83 -7.76
N VAL A 17 -9.56 -6.23 -7.76
CA VAL A 17 -8.45 -5.41 -8.24
C VAL A 17 -7.78 -6.15 -9.39
N GLU A 18 -7.68 -5.50 -10.54
CA GLU A 18 -6.99 -6.07 -11.69
C GLU A 18 -5.49 -6.07 -11.44
N ILE A 19 -4.87 -7.25 -11.59
CA ILE A 19 -3.44 -7.42 -11.40
C ILE A 19 -2.78 -7.56 -12.78
N LEU A 20 -1.78 -6.73 -13.03
CA LEU A 20 -1.03 -6.73 -14.27
C LEU A 20 0.30 -7.47 -14.12
N PRO A 21 0.79 -8.10 -15.20
CA PRO A 21 2.08 -8.79 -15.15
C PRO A 21 3.25 -7.81 -15.10
N ILE A 22 4.38 -8.27 -14.54
CA ILE A 22 5.63 -7.52 -14.58
C ILE A 22 6.27 -7.70 -15.95
N THR A 23 6.35 -6.61 -16.68
CA THR A 23 7.00 -6.54 -17.99
C THR A 23 8.05 -5.45 -17.94
N PRO A 24 8.98 -5.37 -18.93
CA PRO A 24 9.92 -4.23 -18.99
C PRO A 24 9.19 -2.88 -19.01
N GLU A 25 8.06 -2.81 -19.69
CA GLU A 25 7.23 -1.59 -19.73
C GLU A 25 6.62 -1.27 -18.37
N ALA A 26 6.23 -2.29 -17.62
CA ALA A 26 5.73 -2.12 -16.24
C ALA A 26 6.82 -1.54 -15.34
N LEU A 27 8.04 -2.05 -15.43
CA LEU A 27 9.16 -1.51 -14.67
C LEU A 27 9.44 -0.05 -15.02
N ASP A 28 9.39 0.30 -16.29
CA ASP A 28 9.56 1.68 -16.73
C ASP A 28 8.45 2.58 -16.20
N THR A 29 7.22 2.08 -16.22
CA THR A 29 6.06 2.80 -15.66
C THR A 29 6.27 3.08 -14.16
N MET A 30 6.71 2.09 -13.41
CA MET A 30 7.00 2.27 -11.98
C MET A 30 8.10 3.30 -11.73
N LYS A 31 9.15 3.29 -12.57
CA LYS A 31 10.27 4.22 -12.45
C LYS A 31 9.85 5.68 -12.69
N ARG A 32 8.82 5.90 -13.50
CA ARG A 32 8.32 7.25 -13.81
C ARG A 32 7.30 7.76 -12.80
N ALA A 33 6.83 6.93 -11.89
CA ALA A 33 5.82 7.32 -10.91
C ALA A 33 6.40 8.28 -9.87
N ASP A 34 5.63 9.27 -9.47
CA ASP A 34 6.02 10.18 -8.38
C ASP A 34 6.13 9.47 -7.05
N TYR A 35 5.25 8.50 -6.83
CA TYR A 35 5.31 7.61 -5.66
C TYR A 35 4.70 6.26 -6.01
N LEU A 36 5.12 5.24 -5.26
CA LEU A 36 4.62 3.88 -5.37
C LEU A 36 3.97 3.48 -4.05
N ALA A 37 2.91 2.69 -4.12
CA ALA A 37 2.35 2.02 -2.95
C ALA A 37 2.75 0.55 -3.01
N VAL A 38 3.18 0.00 -1.87
CA VAL A 38 3.62 -1.39 -1.82
C VAL A 38 2.93 -2.14 -0.68
N SER A 39 2.69 -3.43 -0.91
CA SER A 39 2.23 -4.36 0.10
C SER A 39 2.92 -5.70 -0.14
N ALA A 40 3.45 -6.31 0.91
CA ALA A 40 4.28 -7.50 0.78
C ALA A 40 3.85 -8.57 1.78
N GLN A 41 4.16 -9.82 1.44
CA GLN A 41 4.11 -10.92 2.37
C GLN A 41 5.54 -11.32 2.72
N PHE A 42 5.78 -11.56 3.99
CA PHE A 42 7.08 -11.97 4.50
C PHE A 42 6.97 -13.31 5.21
N GLN A 43 8.08 -14.06 5.21
CA GLN A 43 8.21 -15.29 6.00
C GLN A 43 9.40 -15.18 6.93
N GLY A 44 9.41 -16.00 7.97
CA GLY A 44 10.47 -16.00 8.95
C GLY A 44 10.06 -15.28 10.23
N ARG A 45 11.03 -15.02 11.08
CA ARG A 45 10.84 -14.29 12.34
C ARG A 45 11.67 -13.01 12.33
N ALA A 46 11.08 -11.93 12.80
CA ALA A 46 11.82 -10.70 12.98
C ALA A 46 13.02 -10.95 13.91
N PRO A 47 14.21 -10.40 13.62
CA PRO A 47 14.52 -9.46 12.55
C PRO A 47 14.96 -10.10 11.22
N PHE A 48 14.71 -11.40 11.03
CA PHE A 48 15.17 -12.17 9.87
C PHE A 48 13.98 -12.55 8.99
N LEU A 49 13.49 -11.60 8.22
CA LEU A 49 12.37 -11.81 7.31
C LEU A 49 12.87 -11.94 5.87
N SER A 50 12.09 -12.67 5.06
CA SER A 50 12.32 -12.77 3.62
C SER A 50 11.03 -12.47 2.89
N PRO A 51 11.04 -11.70 1.79
CA PRO A 51 9.83 -11.44 1.03
C PRO A 51 9.35 -12.70 0.31
N VAL A 52 8.07 -13.00 0.46
CA VAL A 52 7.40 -14.09 -0.26
C VAL A 52 6.76 -13.56 -1.52
N SER A 53 6.16 -12.39 -1.42
CA SER A 53 5.51 -11.72 -2.55
C SER A 53 5.49 -10.22 -2.32
N LEU A 54 5.34 -9.49 -3.41
CA LEU A 54 5.27 -8.03 -3.39
C LEU A 54 4.21 -7.57 -4.40
N VAL A 55 3.37 -6.65 -3.96
CA VAL A 55 2.47 -5.92 -4.84
C VAL A 55 2.92 -4.48 -4.89
N VAL A 56 2.99 -3.92 -6.09
CA VAL A 56 3.32 -2.51 -6.32
C VAL A 56 2.15 -1.87 -7.06
N ALA A 57 1.65 -0.78 -6.54
CA ALA A 57 0.57 -0.01 -7.16
C ALA A 57 1.06 1.38 -7.54
N CYS A 58 0.68 1.83 -8.71
CA CYS A 58 0.87 3.20 -9.18
C CYS A 58 -0.35 3.62 -10.00
N ALA A 59 -0.36 4.85 -10.51
CA ALA A 59 -1.52 5.38 -11.23
C ALA A 59 -1.94 4.51 -12.43
N GLU A 60 -0.98 3.85 -13.07
CA GLU A 60 -1.24 3.04 -14.27
C GLU A 60 -1.70 1.61 -13.97
N GLY A 61 -1.53 1.12 -12.74
CA GLY A 61 -1.98 -0.23 -12.43
C GLY A 61 -1.39 -0.82 -11.16
N VAL A 62 -1.78 -2.06 -10.92
CA VAL A 62 -1.35 -2.87 -9.77
C VAL A 62 -0.61 -4.09 -10.31
N PHE A 63 0.60 -4.31 -9.83
CA PHE A 63 1.51 -5.35 -10.31
C PHE A 63 1.88 -6.29 -9.18
N PHE A 64 1.96 -7.58 -9.48
CA PHE A 64 2.29 -8.61 -8.50
C PHE A 64 3.54 -9.39 -8.95
N VAL A 65 4.40 -9.69 -7.98
CA VAL A 65 5.55 -10.57 -8.19
C VAL A 65 5.76 -11.43 -6.93
N ASP A 66 6.12 -12.69 -7.12
CA ASP A 66 6.48 -13.57 -6.01
C ASP A 66 7.99 -13.86 -5.99
N ALA A 67 8.45 -14.45 -4.88
CA ALA A 67 9.86 -14.69 -4.66
C ALA A 67 10.46 -15.74 -5.62
N GLN A 68 9.62 -16.58 -6.23
CA GLN A 68 10.07 -17.57 -7.19
C GLN A 68 10.32 -16.99 -8.57
N ALA A 69 9.74 -15.82 -8.84
CA ALA A 69 9.98 -15.13 -10.10
C ALA A 69 11.35 -14.46 -10.07
N GLY A 70 12.18 -14.70 -11.09
CA GLY A 70 13.51 -14.10 -11.18
C GLY A 70 13.50 -12.58 -11.29
N VAL A 71 12.33 -11.99 -11.51
CA VAL A 71 12.15 -10.55 -11.65
C VAL A 71 11.98 -9.82 -10.31
N LEU A 72 11.82 -10.53 -9.19
CA LEU A 72 11.61 -9.90 -7.88
C LEU A 72 12.74 -8.93 -7.54
N SER A 73 13.98 -9.29 -7.78
CA SER A 73 15.12 -8.41 -7.49
C SER A 73 15.07 -7.11 -8.30
N HIS A 74 14.59 -7.17 -9.53
CA HIS A 74 14.43 -5.99 -10.38
C HIS A 74 13.32 -5.07 -9.87
N VAL A 75 12.21 -5.67 -9.43
CA VAL A 75 11.09 -4.90 -8.84
C VAL A 75 11.53 -4.25 -7.53
N LEU A 76 12.22 -4.99 -6.66
CA LEU A 76 12.75 -4.44 -5.41
C LEU A 76 13.71 -3.27 -5.67
N ALA A 77 14.57 -3.39 -6.67
CA ALA A 77 15.50 -2.31 -7.03
C ALA A 77 14.74 -1.03 -7.44
N VAL A 78 13.66 -1.17 -8.20
CA VAL A 78 12.82 -0.04 -8.59
C VAL A 78 12.15 0.59 -7.37
N VAL A 79 11.61 -0.23 -6.48
CA VAL A 79 10.93 0.24 -5.27
C VAL A 79 11.92 0.95 -4.34
N GLU A 80 13.11 0.37 -4.15
CA GLU A 80 14.15 0.98 -3.31
C GLU A 80 14.64 2.32 -3.85
N ALA A 81 14.67 2.48 -5.18
CA ALA A 81 15.10 3.71 -5.84
C ALA A 81 13.99 4.73 -6.04
N ALA A 82 12.73 4.39 -5.76
CA ALA A 82 11.60 5.27 -5.99
C ALA A 82 11.74 6.58 -5.20
N PRO A 83 11.29 7.73 -5.76
CA PRO A 83 11.36 9.01 -5.05
C PRO A 83 10.55 9.03 -3.77
N GLU A 84 9.45 8.29 -3.74
CA GLU A 84 8.59 8.18 -2.56
C GLU A 84 7.83 6.86 -2.59
N VAL A 85 7.65 6.25 -1.41
CA VAL A 85 6.89 5.00 -1.25
C VAL A 85 5.93 5.17 -0.09
N ILE A 86 4.68 4.74 -0.28
CA ILE A 86 3.73 4.56 0.82
C ILE A 86 3.57 3.07 1.08
N LEU A 87 3.65 2.70 2.35
CA LEU A 87 3.55 1.31 2.80
C LEU A 87 2.89 1.28 4.19
N PHE A 88 2.66 0.07 4.68
CA PHE A 88 2.17 -0.13 6.05
C PHE A 88 3.16 -1.01 6.78
N ASP A 89 3.75 -0.48 7.87
CA ASP A 89 4.73 -1.17 8.72
C ASP A 89 6.13 -1.26 8.09
N LEU A 90 6.81 -0.13 8.02
CA LEU A 90 8.19 -0.01 7.52
C LEU A 90 9.16 -1.00 8.18
N LYS A 91 8.96 -1.29 9.46
CA LYS A 91 9.85 -2.16 10.21
C LYS A 91 9.98 -3.54 9.60
N SER A 92 8.89 -4.12 9.10
CA SER A 92 8.91 -5.42 8.43
C SER A 92 9.78 -5.40 7.17
N TYR A 93 9.69 -4.33 6.39
CA TYR A 93 10.52 -4.18 5.19
C TYR A 93 12.00 -4.09 5.55
N GLY A 94 12.33 -3.34 6.61
CA GLY A 94 13.70 -3.24 7.11
C GLY A 94 14.25 -4.59 7.55
N HIS A 95 13.44 -5.38 8.25
CA HIS A 95 13.80 -6.74 8.67
C HIS A 95 14.02 -7.69 7.49
N ALA A 96 13.45 -7.38 6.34
CA ALA A 96 13.67 -8.14 5.10
C ALA A 96 14.85 -7.62 4.26
N GLY A 97 15.59 -6.63 4.78
CA GLY A 97 16.75 -6.07 4.11
C GLY A 97 16.43 -5.09 3.00
N ILE A 98 15.20 -4.62 2.91
CA ILE A 98 14.79 -3.65 1.90
C ILE A 98 15.15 -2.25 2.37
N GLN A 99 15.90 -1.52 1.56
CA GLN A 99 16.41 -0.19 1.90
C GLN A 99 15.85 0.85 0.94
N PHE A 100 14.87 1.60 1.41
CA PHE A 100 14.29 2.68 0.62
C PHE A 100 15.20 3.91 0.63
N ARG A 101 15.48 4.47 -0.55
CA ARG A 101 16.36 5.63 -0.70
C ARG A 101 15.60 6.95 -0.76
N GLY A 102 14.32 6.88 -1.15
CA GLY A 102 13.46 8.07 -1.22
C GLY A 102 12.69 8.31 0.07
N LYS A 103 11.69 9.15 -0.04
CA LYS A 103 10.78 9.43 1.08
C LYS A 103 9.90 8.23 1.35
N ILE A 104 9.56 8.02 2.61
CA ILE A 104 8.67 6.93 3.02
C ILE A 104 7.51 7.52 3.81
N LEU A 105 6.29 7.18 3.39
CA LEU A 105 5.10 7.40 4.18
C LEU A 105 4.69 6.05 4.75
N ASP A 106 4.99 5.84 6.05
CA ASP A 106 4.53 4.65 6.75
C ASP A 106 3.12 4.91 7.30
N ALA A 107 2.13 4.31 6.65
CA ALA A 107 0.73 4.51 7.02
C ALA A 107 0.42 4.01 8.44
N LYS A 108 1.15 3.01 8.92
CA LYS A 108 0.99 2.54 10.30
C LYS A 108 1.43 3.60 11.30
N LEU A 109 2.59 4.21 11.06
CA LEU A 109 3.07 5.30 11.91
C LEU A 109 2.15 6.51 11.83
N ALA A 110 1.66 6.83 10.61
CA ALA A 110 0.70 7.91 10.43
C ALA A 110 -0.57 7.69 11.22
N GLU A 111 -1.12 6.48 11.19
CA GLU A 111 -2.32 6.14 11.96
C GLU A 111 -2.05 6.28 13.46
N TYR A 112 -0.89 5.84 13.93
CA TYR A 112 -0.49 6.04 15.32
C TYR A 112 -0.46 7.52 15.71
N LEU A 113 0.11 8.37 14.84
CA LEU A 113 0.20 9.81 15.12
C LEU A 113 -1.18 10.48 15.16
N LEU A 114 -2.10 10.02 14.31
CA LEU A 114 -3.46 10.56 14.26
C LEU A 114 -4.34 10.03 15.40
N HIS A 115 -4.12 8.77 15.81
CA HIS A 115 -4.96 8.07 16.78
C HIS A 115 -4.11 7.27 17.76
N PRO A 116 -3.34 7.95 18.64
CA PRO A 116 -2.47 7.22 19.59
C PRO A 116 -3.23 6.39 20.61
N GLU A 117 -4.53 6.64 20.76
CA GLU A 117 -5.40 5.96 21.74
C GLU A 117 -5.89 4.58 21.28
N ILE A 118 -5.83 4.26 19.99
CA ILE A 118 -6.32 2.95 19.54
C ILE A 118 -5.27 1.87 19.75
N SER A 119 -5.72 0.63 19.91
CA SER A 119 -4.86 -0.50 20.23
C SER A 119 -4.39 -1.29 19.01
N SER A 120 -4.97 -1.05 17.86
CA SER A 120 -4.70 -1.83 16.65
C SER A 120 -4.79 -0.91 15.42
N TYR A 121 -3.80 -1.03 14.55
CA TYR A 121 -3.68 -0.22 13.33
C TYR A 121 -3.76 -1.13 12.11
N SER A 122 -4.47 -0.67 11.07
CA SER A 122 -4.62 -1.45 9.84
C SER A 122 -4.91 -0.56 8.64
N VAL A 123 -4.62 -1.07 7.44
CA VAL A 123 -5.02 -0.39 6.21
C VAL A 123 -6.54 -0.26 6.15
N ALA A 124 -7.26 -1.28 6.61
CA ALA A 124 -8.73 -1.26 6.64
C ALA A 124 -9.28 -0.10 7.46
N SER A 125 -8.74 0.13 8.65
CA SER A 125 -9.21 1.22 9.52
C SER A 125 -8.93 2.59 8.89
N LEU A 126 -7.80 2.77 8.24
CA LEU A 126 -7.49 4.00 7.50
C LEU A 126 -8.45 4.22 6.34
N LEU A 127 -8.72 3.17 5.56
CA LEU A 127 -9.66 3.27 4.43
C LEU A 127 -11.06 3.61 4.91
N THR A 128 -11.48 3.04 6.04
CA THR A 128 -12.80 3.35 6.62
C THR A 128 -12.87 4.80 7.08
N GLU A 129 -11.80 5.31 7.66
CA GLU A 129 -11.75 6.70 8.12
C GLU A 129 -11.80 7.70 6.96
N PHE A 130 -10.95 7.49 5.94
CA PHE A 130 -10.79 8.45 4.85
C PHE A 130 -11.82 8.27 3.74
N PHE A 131 -12.33 7.06 3.56
CA PHE A 131 -13.28 6.71 2.50
C PHE A 131 -14.43 5.87 3.04
N PRO A 132 -15.26 6.45 3.93
CA PRO A 132 -16.29 5.67 4.66
C PRO A 132 -17.36 5.04 3.75
N GLU A 133 -17.55 5.58 2.53
CA GLU A 133 -18.52 5.04 1.58
C GLU A 133 -17.99 3.86 0.78
N THR A 134 -16.69 3.58 0.84
CA THR A 134 -16.08 2.47 0.08
C THR A 134 -16.35 1.15 0.79
N ALA A 135 -16.94 0.21 0.07
CA ALA A 135 -17.12 -1.16 0.58
C ALA A 135 -15.78 -1.86 0.64
N LEU A 136 -15.46 -2.44 1.79
CA LEU A 136 -14.22 -3.22 1.96
C LEU A 136 -14.53 -4.70 1.87
N PRO A 137 -13.65 -5.49 1.22
CA PRO A 137 -13.77 -6.95 1.23
C PRO A 137 -13.51 -7.49 2.64
N GLU A 138 -14.07 -8.66 2.93
CA GLU A 138 -13.89 -9.31 4.21
C GLU A 138 -12.42 -9.66 4.45
N ASP A 139 -11.76 -10.20 3.42
CA ASP A 139 -10.34 -10.49 3.44
C ASP A 139 -9.64 -9.59 2.42
N MET A 140 -8.84 -8.65 2.94
CA MET A 140 -8.09 -7.74 2.09
C MET A 140 -6.76 -8.37 1.69
N ASP A 141 -6.61 -8.67 0.40
CA ASP A 141 -5.34 -9.14 -0.14
C ASP A 141 -4.36 -7.96 -0.35
N ASP A 142 -3.12 -8.27 -0.70
CA ASP A 142 -2.10 -7.26 -0.90
C ASP A 142 -2.39 -6.33 -2.07
N ALA A 143 -3.06 -6.82 -3.11
CA ALA A 143 -3.45 -5.97 -4.24
C ALA A 143 -4.44 -4.89 -3.80
N PHE A 144 -5.42 -5.26 -2.99
CA PHE A 144 -6.38 -4.30 -2.45
C PHE A 144 -5.70 -3.33 -1.48
N LYS A 145 -4.82 -3.83 -0.62
CA LYS A 145 -4.08 -2.99 0.32
C LYS A 145 -3.19 -1.97 -0.40
N ALA A 146 -2.43 -2.40 -1.40
CA ALA A 146 -1.55 -1.50 -2.16
C ALA A 146 -2.36 -0.44 -2.90
N LYS A 147 -3.46 -0.82 -3.52
CA LYS A 147 -4.34 0.13 -4.19
C LYS A 147 -4.97 1.11 -3.20
N GLY A 148 -5.36 0.61 -2.02
CA GLY A 148 -5.87 1.45 -0.94
C GLY A 148 -4.83 2.44 -0.42
N LEU A 149 -3.61 1.99 -0.23
CA LEU A 149 -2.50 2.85 0.19
C LEU A 149 -2.20 3.93 -0.85
N LEU A 150 -2.24 3.57 -2.14
CA LEU A 150 -2.06 4.54 -3.20
C LEU A 150 -3.10 5.66 -3.11
N ARG A 151 -4.35 5.29 -2.88
CA ARG A 151 -5.46 6.22 -2.72
C ARG A 151 -5.32 7.07 -1.45
N LEU A 152 -4.77 6.49 -0.39
CA LEU A 152 -4.58 7.17 0.89
C LEU A 152 -3.46 8.21 0.88
N HIS A 153 -2.53 8.13 -0.07
CA HIS A 153 -1.31 8.94 -0.04
C HIS A 153 -1.61 10.44 0.15
N ASP A 154 -2.35 11.05 -0.76
CA ASP A 154 -2.59 12.48 -0.72
C ASP A 154 -3.43 12.93 0.48
N PRO A 155 -4.58 12.30 0.78
CA PRO A 155 -5.36 12.72 1.94
C PRO A 155 -4.63 12.47 3.27
N LEU A 156 -3.82 11.42 3.37
CA LEU A 156 -3.06 11.14 4.57
C LEU A 156 -1.95 12.18 4.77
N MET A 157 -1.23 12.53 3.71
CA MET A 157 -0.21 13.58 3.74
C MET A 157 -0.82 14.91 4.17
N GLU A 158 -1.99 15.26 3.64
CA GLU A 158 -2.68 16.51 4.02
C GLU A 158 -3.06 16.50 5.50
N LYS A 159 -3.59 15.37 5.99
CA LYS A 159 -3.95 15.24 7.40
C LYS A 159 -2.73 15.42 8.32
N LEU A 160 -1.62 14.81 7.96
CA LEU A 160 -0.38 14.94 8.72
C LEU A 160 0.17 16.37 8.68
N ARG A 161 0.06 17.03 7.54
CA ARG A 161 0.47 18.44 7.41
C ARG A 161 -0.34 19.33 8.35
N LEU A 162 -1.65 19.13 8.40
CA LEU A 162 -2.53 19.88 9.31
C LEU A 162 -2.19 19.60 10.76
N LEU A 163 -1.94 18.34 11.12
CA LEU A 163 -1.52 17.96 12.47
C LEU A 163 -0.21 18.66 12.86
N SER A 164 0.75 18.71 11.96
CA SER A 164 2.03 19.39 12.18
C SER A 164 1.85 20.87 12.44
N LEU A 165 0.95 21.55 11.70
CA LEU A 165 0.64 22.96 11.92
C LEU A 165 0.03 23.19 13.30
N TRP A 166 -0.86 22.31 13.75
CA TRP A 166 -1.46 22.41 15.07
C TRP A 166 -0.42 22.30 16.20
N GLN A 167 0.58 21.46 16.03
CA GLN A 167 1.62 21.26 17.03
C GLN A 167 2.56 22.45 17.17
N LEU A 168 2.56 23.37 16.22
CA LEU A 168 3.37 24.60 16.28
C LEU A 168 2.72 25.69 17.13
N TYR A 169 1.47 25.56 17.46
CA TYR A 169 0.70 26.48 18.31
C TYR A 169 0.39 25.86 19.66
#